data_d5880bd42544ec8b8874b58034166f56
#
_entry.id   d5880bd42544ec8b8874b58034166f56
#
_cell.length_a   1.000
_cell.length_b   1.000
_cell.length_c   1.000
_cell.angle_alpha   90.00
_cell.angle_beta   90.00
_cell.angle_gamma   90.00
#
_symmetry.space_group_name_H-M   'P 1'
#
loop_
_entity.id
_entity.type
_entity.pdbx_description
1 polymer ?
#
loop_
_entity_poly.entity_id
_entity_poly.type
_entity_poly.pdbx_seq_one_letter_code
_entity_poly.pdbx_strand_id
1 'polypeptide(L)'
;MAEAPVTLPDDPTALKEMILQLQTDLRTHALVIQALRIQIARLKRQKFGASSEKIQREIAQLELVLEGLEIAQAAAHDSAIDAGADDSAQIGAGVPGEAQAQEAGQRAPRSQPRMCEATPRERKELDPGEACLECGGALRLVGEDVSEILEMVTAQLKVIEVARLKKSCRCCQTMVQAPAPSRPIPGSMAGPGLLAFILVSKYDDHLPLYRLNEIFARMGADIPDTTLADWCGRSMRTLMPLTNLITRQIMASDRLHADDTPIRVLDRGKRSAGLGKGVKEGRIWTYVRDDRPWSGSAPPGAVYDFSPDRKGEHPQAHLKDFRGILQADAYAGFRDLYKPDASGDVRVREAACWAHLRRDFHDVWKATQSGIANEALARIGALYDIEKQIYGRSPWDRLCVRRQHSKPKVDAFRL
;
A
#
# COMPACT_ATOMS: atom_id res chain seq x y z
N MET A 1 38.56 3.94 16.52
CA MET A 1 40.03 4.09 16.23
C MET A 1 40.13 5.39 15.46
N ALA A 2 40.81 6.38 16.00
CA ALA A 2 41.09 7.62 15.28
C ALA A 2 41.97 7.27 14.09
N GLU A 3 41.56 7.63 12.89
CA GLU A 3 42.40 7.57 11.70
C GLU A 3 43.62 8.46 11.97
N ALA A 4 44.81 7.88 11.77
CA ALA A 4 46.04 8.63 11.87
C ALA A 4 46.00 9.78 10.85
N PRO A 5 46.48 10.98 11.18
CA PRO A 5 46.52 12.09 10.24
C PRO A 5 47.34 11.68 9.00
N VAL A 6 46.71 11.78 7.82
CA VAL A 6 47.40 11.54 6.54
C VAL A 6 48.50 12.59 6.41
N THR A 7 49.75 12.19 6.61
CA THR A 7 50.90 13.07 6.36
C THR A 7 51.08 13.19 4.85
N LEU A 8 50.91 14.40 4.32
CA LEU A 8 51.16 14.70 2.90
C LEU A 8 52.63 14.50 2.59
N PRO A 9 52.99 13.88 1.46
CA PRO A 9 54.40 13.74 1.04
C PRO A 9 55.00 15.10 0.68
N ASP A 10 56.21 15.35 1.11
CA ASP A 10 56.91 16.60 0.81
C ASP A 10 57.45 16.68 -0.64
N ASP A 11 57.40 15.56 -1.38
CA ASP A 11 57.85 15.51 -2.78
C ASP A 11 56.74 16.01 -3.73
N PRO A 12 56.99 17.03 -4.57
CA PRO A 12 56.04 17.58 -5.53
C PRO A 12 55.50 16.56 -6.56
N THR A 13 56.31 15.54 -6.89
CA THR A 13 55.88 14.45 -7.82
C THR A 13 54.89 13.53 -7.18
N ALA A 14 55.13 13.11 -5.96
CA ALA A 14 54.21 12.27 -5.18
C ALA A 14 52.88 13.00 -4.87
N LEU A 15 52.94 14.31 -4.60
CA LEU A 15 51.75 15.15 -4.44
C LEU A 15 50.90 15.22 -5.72
N LYS A 16 51.54 15.37 -6.88
CA LYS A 16 50.82 15.38 -8.18
C LYS A 16 50.19 14.05 -8.50
N GLU A 17 50.86 12.94 -8.25
CA GLU A 17 50.27 11.60 -8.42
C GLU A 17 49.06 11.39 -7.50
N MET A 18 49.13 11.79 -6.24
CA MET A 18 48.06 11.71 -5.27
C MET A 18 46.86 12.57 -5.68
N ILE A 19 47.08 13.79 -6.20
CA ILE A 19 46.03 14.65 -6.72
C ILE A 19 45.37 14.02 -7.95
N LEU A 20 46.11 13.45 -8.88
CA LEU A 20 45.56 12.77 -10.05
C LEU A 20 44.76 11.53 -9.66
N GLN A 21 45.22 10.77 -8.66
CA GLN A 21 44.47 9.63 -8.12
C GLN A 21 43.17 10.09 -7.50
N LEU A 22 43.15 11.09 -6.62
CA LEU A 22 41.96 11.65 -6.00
C LEU A 22 40.97 12.20 -7.04
N GLN A 23 41.42 12.87 -8.08
CA GLN A 23 40.58 13.35 -9.18
C GLN A 23 39.95 12.18 -9.95
N THR A 24 40.70 11.10 -10.14
CA THR A 24 40.19 9.89 -10.80
C THR A 24 39.12 9.21 -9.94
N ASP A 25 39.38 9.11 -8.64
CA ASP A 25 38.42 8.52 -7.69
C ASP A 25 37.14 9.35 -7.58
N LEU A 26 37.23 10.68 -7.53
CA LEU A 26 36.09 11.58 -7.56
C LEU A 26 35.25 11.43 -8.84
N ARG A 27 35.91 11.33 -10.02
CA ARG A 27 35.22 11.09 -11.29
C ARG A 27 34.51 9.72 -11.29
N THR A 28 35.14 8.69 -10.74
CA THR A 28 34.59 7.34 -10.63
C THR A 28 33.36 7.34 -9.72
N HIS A 29 33.45 7.99 -8.57
CA HIS A 29 32.32 8.14 -7.66
C HIS A 29 31.13 8.90 -8.31
N ALA A 30 31.44 10.00 -9.02
CA ALA A 30 30.39 10.74 -9.74
C ALA A 30 29.67 9.90 -10.81
N LEU A 31 30.41 9.05 -11.55
CA LEU A 31 29.82 8.11 -12.51
C LEU A 31 28.97 7.05 -11.84
N VAL A 32 29.39 6.51 -10.70
CA VAL A 32 28.61 5.53 -9.91
C VAL A 32 27.33 6.17 -9.38
N ILE A 33 27.39 7.37 -8.83
CA ILE A 33 26.22 8.14 -8.37
C ILE A 33 25.22 8.34 -9.53
N GLN A 34 25.72 8.75 -10.70
CA GLN A 34 24.87 8.95 -11.88
C GLN A 34 24.23 7.63 -12.35
N ALA A 35 24.97 6.52 -12.35
CA ALA A 35 24.46 5.20 -12.71
C ALA A 35 23.37 4.73 -11.74
N LEU A 36 23.57 4.93 -10.42
CA LEU A 36 22.57 4.60 -9.39
C LEU A 36 21.30 5.45 -9.54
N ARG A 37 21.43 6.75 -9.81
CA ARG A 37 20.28 7.63 -10.08
C ARG A 37 19.47 7.16 -11.28
N ILE A 38 20.11 6.74 -12.37
CA ILE A 38 19.47 6.20 -13.56
C ILE A 38 18.77 4.87 -13.24
N GLN A 39 19.42 3.99 -12.48
CA GLN A 39 18.85 2.70 -12.07
C GLN A 39 17.62 2.89 -11.17
N ILE A 40 17.71 3.76 -10.17
CA ILE A 40 16.57 4.13 -9.31
C ILE A 40 15.42 4.70 -10.14
N ALA A 41 15.70 5.61 -11.08
CA ALA A 41 14.69 6.19 -11.97
C ALA A 41 14.03 5.13 -12.86
N ARG A 42 14.80 4.14 -13.35
CA ARG A 42 14.29 3.01 -14.12
C ARG A 42 13.38 2.12 -13.28
N LEU A 43 13.81 1.74 -12.07
CA LEU A 43 13.01 0.95 -11.14
C LEU A 43 11.74 1.68 -10.71
N LYS A 44 11.82 3.01 -10.45
CA LYS A 44 10.64 3.84 -10.15
C LYS A 44 9.61 3.87 -11.30
N ARG A 45 10.04 3.77 -12.56
CA ARG A 45 9.13 3.66 -13.72
C ARG A 45 8.49 2.27 -13.83
N GLN A 46 9.14 1.22 -13.33
CA GLN A 46 8.64 -0.16 -13.35
C GLN A 46 7.73 -0.51 -12.16
N LYS A 47 7.36 0.46 -11.33
CA LYS A 47 6.71 0.32 -10.03
C LYS A 47 5.25 -0.17 -10.07
N PHE A 48 4.80 -0.83 -11.13
CA PHE A 48 3.42 -1.30 -11.26
C PHE A 48 3.38 -2.83 -11.44
N GLY A 49 2.78 -3.55 -10.46
CA GLY A 49 2.56 -5.01 -10.51
C GLY A 49 2.98 -5.75 -9.23
N ALA A 50 2.73 -7.07 -9.19
CA ALA A 50 3.01 -7.96 -8.05
C ALA A 50 4.48 -8.00 -7.60
N SER A 51 5.40 -7.51 -8.42
CA SER A 51 6.83 -7.35 -8.08
C SER A 51 7.14 -6.03 -7.36
N SER A 52 6.14 -5.17 -7.09
CA SER A 52 6.37 -3.80 -6.61
C SER A 52 7.05 -3.75 -5.24
N GLU A 53 6.75 -4.67 -4.32
CA GLU A 53 7.39 -4.71 -3.00
C GLU A 53 8.87 -5.08 -3.05
N LYS A 54 9.25 -6.01 -3.95
CA LYS A 54 10.66 -6.36 -4.19
C LYS A 54 11.41 -5.19 -4.80
N ILE A 55 10.79 -4.55 -5.79
CA ILE A 55 11.33 -3.36 -6.45
C ILE A 55 11.41 -2.18 -5.47
N GLN A 56 10.42 -1.98 -4.59
CA GLN A 56 10.49 -0.94 -3.55
C GLN A 56 11.61 -1.17 -2.55
N ARG A 57 11.82 -2.41 -2.10
CA ARG A 57 12.96 -2.76 -1.23
C ARG A 57 14.29 -2.52 -1.93
N GLU A 58 14.40 -2.87 -3.20
CA GLU A 58 15.58 -2.64 -4.02
C GLU A 58 15.82 -1.13 -4.22
N ILE A 59 14.78 -0.35 -4.52
CA ILE A 59 14.86 1.11 -4.60
C ILE A 59 15.34 1.70 -3.28
N ALA A 60 14.74 1.33 -2.15
CA ALA A 60 15.13 1.83 -0.84
C ALA A 60 16.59 1.49 -0.48
N GLN A 61 17.05 0.29 -0.86
CA GLN A 61 18.44 -0.11 -0.66
C GLN A 61 19.40 0.67 -1.54
N LEU A 62 19.05 0.92 -2.81
CA LEU A 62 19.87 1.73 -3.72
C LEU A 62 19.87 3.21 -3.32
N GLU A 63 18.75 3.73 -2.80
CA GLU A 63 18.67 5.08 -2.25
C GLU A 63 19.59 5.25 -1.04
N LEU A 64 19.65 4.27 -0.14
CA LEU A 64 20.59 4.28 1.00
C LEU A 64 22.06 4.28 0.56
N VAL A 65 22.39 3.48 -0.47
CA VAL A 65 23.76 3.45 -1.03
C VAL A 65 24.10 4.78 -1.71
N LEU A 66 23.15 5.34 -2.48
CA LEU A 66 23.29 6.63 -3.14
C LEU A 66 23.53 7.76 -2.13
N GLU A 67 22.71 7.82 -1.07
CA GLU A 67 22.86 8.80 0.01
C GLU A 67 24.24 8.69 0.69
N GLY A 68 24.72 7.45 0.94
CA GLY A 68 26.06 7.23 1.50
C GLY A 68 27.17 7.76 0.62
N LEU A 69 27.06 7.57 -0.70
CA LEU A 69 28.06 8.07 -1.67
C LEU A 69 27.98 9.60 -1.85
N GLU A 70 26.76 10.18 -1.82
CA GLU A 70 26.58 11.64 -1.89
C GLU A 70 27.15 12.33 -0.64
N ILE A 71 26.99 11.76 0.55
CA ILE A 71 27.58 12.25 1.81
C ILE A 71 29.10 12.17 1.73
N ALA A 72 29.66 11.05 1.27
CA ALA A 72 31.09 10.88 1.12
C ALA A 72 31.67 11.87 0.10
N GLN A 73 30.97 12.11 -1.00
CA GLN A 73 31.39 13.10 -2.01
C GLN A 73 31.34 14.53 -1.48
N ALA A 74 30.32 14.89 -0.70
CA ALA A 74 30.20 16.22 -0.10
C ALA A 74 31.26 16.45 0.96
N ALA A 75 31.58 15.45 1.80
CA ALA A 75 32.67 15.55 2.78
C ALA A 75 34.03 15.73 2.10
N ALA A 76 34.26 15.12 0.95
CA ALA A 76 35.46 15.34 0.14
C ALA A 76 35.48 16.74 -0.53
N HIS A 77 34.31 17.32 -0.81
CA HIS A 77 34.18 18.65 -1.42
C HIS A 77 34.34 19.77 -0.40
N ASP A 78 33.81 19.61 0.84
CA ASP A 78 34.00 20.59 1.92
C ASP A 78 35.48 20.76 2.33
N SER A 79 36.27 19.69 2.19
CA SER A 79 37.73 19.77 2.38
C SER A 79 38.44 20.57 1.27
N ALA A 80 37.73 20.88 0.17
CA ALA A 80 38.30 21.59 -1.00
C ALA A 80 37.78 23.02 -1.18
N ILE A 81 36.77 23.47 -0.42
CA ILE A 81 36.08 24.77 -0.57
C ILE A 81 36.50 25.79 0.53
N ASP A 82 37.68 25.71 1.09
CA ASP A 82 38.26 26.90 1.70
C ASP A 82 38.92 27.84 0.65
N ALA A 83 38.57 27.64 -0.64
CA ALA A 83 39.02 28.46 -1.75
C ALA A 83 37.96 28.62 -2.86
N GLY A 84 37.19 29.72 -2.85
CA GLY A 84 36.67 30.32 -4.08
C GLY A 84 35.18 30.21 -4.39
N ALA A 85 34.53 31.36 -4.47
CA ALA A 85 33.12 31.73 -4.61
C ALA A 85 32.52 31.54 -6.02
N ASP A 86 31.18 31.50 -5.98
CA ASP A 86 30.20 32.16 -6.89
C ASP A 86 29.85 31.53 -8.25
N ASP A 87 28.65 31.15 -8.49
CA ASP A 87 27.70 31.80 -9.40
C ASP A 87 26.32 31.12 -9.49
N SER A 88 25.30 31.96 -9.69
CA SER A 88 23.87 31.70 -9.66
C SER A 88 23.30 31.42 -11.05
N ALA A 89 22.22 30.63 -11.16
CA ALA A 89 21.20 30.83 -12.19
C ALA A 89 19.84 30.17 -11.89
N GLN A 90 18.80 30.98 -11.88
CA GLN A 90 17.37 30.68 -11.86
C GLN A 90 16.84 30.33 -13.27
N ILE A 91 15.84 29.45 -13.36
CA ILE A 91 14.80 29.44 -14.43
C ILE A 91 13.56 28.75 -13.83
N GLY A 92 12.41 29.20 -13.83
CA GLY A 92 11.37 29.89 -14.46
C GLY A 92 10.21 28.95 -14.82
N ALA A 93 9.02 29.22 -14.24
CA ALA A 93 7.77 28.46 -14.35
C ALA A 93 7.01 28.70 -15.67
N GLY A 94 6.10 27.77 -16.01
CA GLY A 94 5.08 28.00 -17.03
C GLY A 94 3.86 27.10 -16.84
N VAL A 95 2.67 27.72 -16.64
CA VAL A 95 1.34 27.11 -16.65
C VAL A 95 0.63 27.54 -17.94
N PRO A 96 -0.20 26.69 -18.54
CA PRO A 96 -1.58 27.04 -18.88
C PRO A 96 -2.56 25.88 -18.73
N GLY A 97 -3.86 25.99 -18.68
CA GLY A 97 -4.91 26.89 -19.08
C GLY A 97 -6.24 26.12 -18.93
N GLU A 98 -7.31 26.85 -18.81
CA GLU A 98 -8.68 26.47 -18.47
C GLU A 98 -9.41 25.60 -19.50
N ALA A 99 -10.36 24.74 -19.06
CA ALA A 99 -11.47 24.27 -19.88
C ALA A 99 -12.76 24.15 -19.06
N GLN A 100 -13.83 24.59 -19.68
CA GLN A 100 -15.13 24.98 -19.21
C GLN A 100 -16.00 23.90 -18.57
N ALA A 101 -16.87 24.36 -17.65
CA ALA A 101 -17.91 23.59 -16.97
C ALA A 101 -19.09 23.27 -17.88
N GLN A 102 -19.64 22.07 -17.80
CA GLN A 102 -20.98 21.74 -18.26
C GLN A 102 -21.86 21.25 -17.09
N GLU A 103 -23.12 21.64 -17.19
CA GLU A 103 -24.14 21.61 -16.14
C GLU A 103 -24.59 20.23 -15.68
N ALA A 104 -25.03 20.17 -14.42
CA ALA A 104 -25.48 18.97 -13.72
C ALA A 104 -26.84 18.49 -14.24
N GLY A 105 -26.85 17.41 -15.01
CA GLY A 105 -28.05 16.66 -15.39
C GLY A 105 -28.46 15.67 -14.30
N GLN A 106 -29.78 15.49 -14.16
CA GLN A 106 -30.47 14.54 -13.28
C GLN A 106 -29.90 13.12 -13.39
N ARG A 107 -29.81 12.42 -12.26
CA ARG A 107 -29.33 11.03 -12.20
C ARG A 107 -30.22 10.13 -13.06
N ALA A 108 -29.68 9.69 -14.21
CA ALA A 108 -30.25 8.60 -14.98
C ALA A 108 -30.30 7.32 -14.12
N PRO A 109 -31.34 6.46 -14.27
CA PRO A 109 -31.42 5.16 -13.59
C PRO A 109 -30.16 4.36 -13.91
N ARG A 110 -29.64 3.61 -12.91
CA ARG A 110 -28.47 2.74 -13.09
C ARG A 110 -28.73 1.81 -14.26
N SER A 111 -27.92 1.93 -15.33
CA SER A 111 -28.03 1.02 -16.47
C SER A 111 -27.60 -0.38 -16.03
N GLN A 112 -28.44 -1.37 -16.34
CA GLN A 112 -28.08 -2.77 -16.13
C GLN A 112 -26.98 -3.17 -17.13
N PRO A 113 -26.05 -4.10 -16.75
CA PRO A 113 -25.09 -4.65 -17.68
C PRO A 113 -25.77 -5.24 -18.92
N ARG A 114 -25.24 -4.94 -20.09
CA ARG A 114 -25.71 -5.49 -21.36
C ARG A 114 -24.74 -6.56 -21.84
N MET A 115 -25.28 -7.71 -22.24
CA MET A 115 -24.51 -8.84 -22.76
C MET A 115 -24.82 -9.07 -24.23
N CYS A 116 -23.80 -9.40 -25.01
CA CYS A 116 -23.95 -9.80 -26.38
C CYS A 116 -24.72 -11.14 -26.45
N GLU A 117 -25.52 -11.35 -27.50
CA GLU A 117 -26.20 -12.63 -27.72
C GLU A 117 -25.22 -13.79 -27.91
N ALA A 118 -24.00 -13.50 -28.42
CA ALA A 118 -22.93 -14.48 -28.60
C ALA A 118 -22.27 -14.92 -27.28
N THR A 119 -22.53 -14.26 -26.13
CA THR A 119 -21.97 -14.67 -24.83
C THR A 119 -22.46 -16.06 -24.46
N PRO A 120 -21.58 -17.04 -24.17
CA PRO A 120 -21.97 -18.40 -23.82
C PRO A 120 -22.98 -18.42 -22.66
N ARG A 121 -24.04 -19.17 -22.81
CA ARG A 121 -25.12 -19.31 -21.82
C ARG A 121 -25.23 -20.75 -21.36
N GLU A 122 -25.30 -20.93 -20.04
CA GLU A 122 -25.59 -22.21 -19.42
C GLU A 122 -26.89 -22.09 -18.65
N ARG A 123 -27.87 -22.91 -18.98
CA ARG A 123 -29.14 -22.98 -18.25
C ARG A 123 -29.04 -23.99 -17.12
N LYS A 124 -29.33 -23.54 -15.89
CA LYS A 124 -29.51 -24.38 -14.71
C LYS A 124 -30.98 -24.37 -14.30
N GLU A 125 -31.63 -25.50 -14.41
CA GLU A 125 -32.98 -25.67 -13.99
C GLU A 125 -33.02 -26.17 -12.54
N LEU A 126 -33.79 -25.49 -11.70
CA LEU A 126 -34.02 -25.85 -10.31
C LEU A 126 -35.48 -26.32 -10.17
N ASP A 127 -35.66 -27.62 -10.10
CA ASP A 127 -36.99 -28.28 -9.94
C ASP A 127 -37.28 -28.47 -8.45
N PRO A 128 -38.45 -28.04 -7.95
CA PRO A 128 -38.87 -28.25 -6.57
C PRO A 128 -39.30 -29.69 -6.26
N GLY A 129 -39.29 -30.62 -7.25
CA GLY A 129 -39.70 -32.01 -7.09
C GLY A 129 -41.10 -32.30 -7.68
N GLU A 130 -41.58 -33.51 -7.53
CA GLU A 130 -42.85 -33.98 -8.11
C GLU A 130 -43.98 -34.05 -7.11
N ALA A 131 -43.67 -34.08 -5.80
CA ALA A 131 -44.68 -34.23 -4.73
C ALA A 131 -44.74 -32.97 -3.86
N CYS A 132 -45.90 -32.59 -3.43
CA CYS A 132 -46.15 -31.50 -2.48
C CYS A 132 -45.64 -31.88 -1.09
N LEU A 133 -44.83 -31.01 -0.48
CA LEU A 133 -44.25 -31.25 0.86
C LEU A 133 -45.32 -31.18 1.97
N GLU A 134 -46.50 -30.55 1.73
CA GLU A 134 -47.56 -30.40 2.71
C GLU A 134 -48.55 -31.55 2.69
N CYS A 135 -48.92 -32.05 1.52
CA CYS A 135 -49.98 -33.07 1.42
C CYS A 135 -49.63 -34.31 0.58
N GLY A 136 -48.40 -34.41 0.06
CA GLY A 136 -47.94 -35.52 -0.77
C GLY A 136 -48.55 -35.58 -2.17
N GLY A 137 -49.45 -34.65 -2.53
CA GLY A 137 -50.13 -34.63 -3.81
C GLY A 137 -49.19 -34.27 -4.99
N ALA A 138 -49.55 -34.71 -6.20
CA ALA A 138 -48.74 -34.45 -7.41
C ALA A 138 -48.71 -32.96 -7.75
N LEU A 139 -47.48 -32.43 -8.03
CA LEU A 139 -47.26 -31.08 -8.47
C LEU A 139 -47.41 -30.97 -10.00
N ARG A 140 -47.94 -29.84 -10.47
CA ARG A 140 -47.96 -29.47 -11.89
C ARG A 140 -47.13 -28.22 -12.15
N LEU A 141 -46.47 -28.17 -13.29
CA LEU A 141 -45.76 -26.96 -13.73
C LEU A 141 -46.77 -25.83 -14.01
N VAL A 142 -46.51 -24.66 -13.48
CA VAL A 142 -47.31 -23.44 -13.69
C VAL A 142 -46.52 -22.37 -14.46
N GLY A 143 -45.20 -22.35 -14.28
CA GLY A 143 -44.32 -21.39 -14.91
C GLY A 143 -42.90 -21.48 -14.33
N GLU A 144 -42.07 -20.54 -14.68
CA GLU A 144 -40.70 -20.44 -14.16
C GLU A 144 -40.31 -18.99 -13.89
N ASP A 145 -39.40 -18.78 -12.94
CA ASP A 145 -38.68 -17.53 -12.76
C ASP A 145 -37.25 -17.71 -13.26
N VAL A 146 -36.85 -16.90 -14.22
CA VAL A 146 -35.51 -16.95 -14.80
C VAL A 146 -34.70 -15.78 -14.25
N SER A 147 -33.48 -16.06 -13.83
CA SER A 147 -32.51 -15.05 -13.45
C SER A 147 -31.14 -15.37 -14.03
N GLU A 148 -30.42 -14.35 -14.46
CA GLU A 148 -29.09 -14.49 -15.05
C GLU A 148 -27.99 -14.19 -14.05
N ILE A 149 -26.88 -14.93 -14.13
CA ILE A 149 -25.64 -14.70 -13.40
C ILE A 149 -24.52 -14.61 -14.42
N LEU A 150 -23.78 -13.50 -14.44
CA LEU A 150 -22.60 -13.34 -15.26
C LEU A 150 -21.40 -13.87 -14.50
N GLU A 151 -20.72 -14.86 -15.05
CA GLU A 151 -19.58 -15.53 -14.41
C GLU A 151 -18.33 -15.45 -15.31
N MET A 152 -17.16 -15.39 -14.68
CA MET A 152 -15.85 -15.45 -15.35
C MET A 152 -15.28 -16.86 -15.19
N VAL A 153 -15.05 -17.53 -16.30
CA VAL A 153 -14.45 -18.88 -16.33
C VAL A 153 -13.28 -18.88 -17.29
N THR A 154 -12.06 -19.01 -16.75
CA THR A 154 -10.83 -19.15 -17.54
C THR A 154 -10.75 -18.18 -18.73
N ALA A 155 -10.64 -16.88 -18.45
CA ALA A 155 -10.54 -15.80 -19.44
C ALA A 155 -11.76 -15.65 -20.40
N GLN A 156 -12.91 -16.22 -20.04
CA GLN A 156 -14.15 -16.09 -20.79
C GLN A 156 -15.31 -15.72 -19.87
N LEU A 157 -16.15 -14.79 -20.33
CA LEU A 157 -17.45 -14.51 -19.69
C LEU A 157 -18.46 -15.56 -20.07
N LYS A 158 -19.28 -15.96 -19.10
CA LYS A 158 -20.37 -16.92 -19.26
C LYS A 158 -21.60 -16.43 -18.55
N VAL A 159 -22.76 -16.54 -19.18
CA VAL A 159 -24.05 -16.30 -18.53
C VAL A 159 -24.59 -17.61 -18.01
N ILE A 160 -24.85 -17.67 -16.70
CA ILE A 160 -25.55 -18.78 -16.07
C ILE A 160 -27.00 -18.36 -15.90
N GLU A 161 -27.87 -18.94 -16.71
CA GLU A 161 -29.29 -18.74 -16.62
C GLU A 161 -29.88 -19.71 -15.57
N VAL A 162 -30.38 -19.17 -14.47
CA VAL A 162 -31.00 -19.96 -13.40
C VAL A 162 -32.49 -19.90 -13.55
N ALA A 163 -33.11 -20.97 -14.06
CA ALA A 163 -34.54 -21.15 -14.21
C ALA A 163 -35.07 -21.90 -13.00
N ARG A 164 -35.99 -21.27 -12.25
CA ARG A 164 -36.65 -21.88 -11.10
C ARG A 164 -38.09 -22.20 -11.46
N LEU A 165 -38.42 -23.49 -11.60
CA LEU A 165 -39.73 -23.93 -11.94
C LEU A 165 -40.73 -23.64 -10.81
N LYS A 166 -41.88 -23.13 -11.17
CA LYS A 166 -43.04 -22.96 -10.27
C LYS A 166 -44.02 -24.08 -10.52
N LYS A 167 -44.29 -24.87 -9.49
CA LYS A 167 -45.26 -25.96 -9.56
C LYS A 167 -46.40 -25.72 -8.56
N SER A 168 -47.62 -26.08 -8.91
CA SER A 168 -48.75 -26.05 -7.99
C SER A 168 -49.25 -27.47 -7.66
N CYS A 169 -49.61 -27.71 -6.41
CA CYS A 169 -50.21 -28.95 -5.99
C CYS A 169 -51.65 -29.03 -6.48
N ARG A 170 -52.02 -30.16 -7.06
CA ARG A 170 -53.42 -30.40 -7.52
C ARG A 170 -54.40 -30.60 -6.37
N CYS A 171 -53.92 -31.02 -5.19
CA CYS A 171 -54.77 -31.33 -4.04
C CYS A 171 -54.99 -30.09 -3.16
N CYS A 172 -53.94 -29.46 -2.66
CA CYS A 172 -54.01 -28.32 -1.73
C CYS A 172 -53.79 -26.95 -2.40
N GLN A 173 -53.56 -26.91 -3.70
CA GLN A 173 -53.28 -25.70 -4.49
C GLN A 173 -52.04 -24.87 -4.05
N THR A 174 -51.22 -25.39 -3.14
CA THR A 174 -50.01 -24.74 -2.69
C THR A 174 -49.02 -24.60 -3.84
N MET A 175 -48.40 -23.38 -3.95
CA MET A 175 -47.34 -23.10 -4.91
C MET A 175 -45.98 -23.49 -4.31
N VAL A 176 -45.22 -24.29 -5.04
CA VAL A 176 -43.88 -24.74 -4.64
C VAL A 176 -42.87 -24.28 -5.68
N GLN A 177 -41.75 -23.75 -5.21
CA GLN A 177 -40.62 -23.33 -6.04
C GLN A 177 -39.32 -23.60 -5.30
N ALA A 178 -38.28 -24.03 -6.03
CA ALA A 178 -36.94 -24.19 -5.45
C ALA A 178 -36.40 -22.85 -4.96
N PRO A 179 -35.66 -22.82 -3.83
CA PRO A 179 -35.04 -21.60 -3.35
C PRO A 179 -34.03 -21.07 -4.38
N ALA A 180 -33.85 -19.74 -4.41
CA ALA A 180 -32.84 -19.12 -5.25
C ALA A 180 -31.45 -19.49 -4.74
N PRO A 181 -30.46 -19.73 -5.66
CA PRO A 181 -29.08 -19.99 -5.24
C PRO A 181 -28.50 -18.78 -4.51
N SER A 182 -27.66 -19.08 -3.51
CA SER A 182 -26.91 -18.04 -2.79
C SER A 182 -25.97 -17.30 -3.75
N ARG A 183 -25.89 -15.99 -3.60
CA ARG A 183 -24.97 -15.12 -4.36
C ARG A 183 -24.13 -14.29 -3.40
N PRO A 184 -22.82 -14.03 -3.72
CA PRO A 184 -21.98 -13.18 -2.86
C PRO A 184 -22.58 -11.79 -2.61
N ILE A 185 -23.24 -11.25 -3.64
CA ILE A 185 -23.98 -9.99 -3.57
C ILE A 185 -25.44 -10.28 -3.84
N PRO A 186 -26.35 -10.18 -2.84
CA PRO A 186 -27.78 -10.41 -3.03
C PRO A 186 -28.37 -9.55 -4.16
N GLY A 187 -29.09 -10.18 -5.09
CA GLY A 187 -29.73 -9.52 -6.22
C GLY A 187 -28.79 -9.03 -7.33
N SER A 188 -27.49 -9.31 -7.23
CA SER A 188 -26.53 -9.01 -8.31
C SER A 188 -26.52 -10.12 -9.35
N MET A 189 -26.22 -9.74 -10.60
CA MET A 189 -25.95 -10.72 -11.66
C MET A 189 -24.47 -11.17 -11.70
N ALA A 190 -23.57 -10.52 -10.94
CA ALA A 190 -22.17 -10.93 -10.88
C ALA A 190 -22.04 -12.24 -10.09
N GLY A 191 -21.44 -13.24 -10.71
CA GLY A 191 -21.04 -14.50 -10.09
C GLY A 191 -19.74 -14.35 -9.28
N PRO A 192 -19.41 -15.34 -8.42
CA PRO A 192 -18.25 -15.26 -7.55
C PRO A 192 -16.91 -15.17 -8.31
N GLY A 193 -16.75 -15.90 -9.41
CA GLY A 193 -15.53 -15.84 -10.23
C GLY A 193 -15.35 -14.48 -10.91
N LEU A 194 -16.42 -13.88 -11.43
CA LEU A 194 -16.37 -12.52 -11.99
C LEU A 194 -15.99 -11.48 -10.93
N LEU A 195 -16.58 -11.57 -9.73
CA LEU A 195 -16.23 -10.66 -8.61
C LEU A 195 -14.78 -10.82 -8.19
N ALA A 196 -14.28 -12.05 -8.09
CA ALA A 196 -12.89 -12.34 -7.78
C ALA A 196 -11.95 -11.74 -8.84
N PHE A 197 -12.26 -11.93 -10.12
CA PHE A 197 -11.48 -11.37 -11.23
C PHE A 197 -11.42 -9.83 -11.16
N ILE A 198 -12.56 -9.17 -10.93
CA ILE A 198 -12.61 -7.70 -10.81
C ILE A 198 -11.75 -7.21 -9.63
N LEU A 199 -11.84 -7.87 -8.47
CA LEU A 199 -11.08 -7.47 -7.28
C LEU A 199 -9.58 -7.67 -7.48
N VAL A 200 -9.14 -8.83 -7.98
CA VAL A 200 -7.72 -9.10 -8.26
C VAL A 200 -7.19 -8.11 -9.28
N SER A 201 -7.87 -7.96 -10.42
CA SER A 201 -7.44 -7.04 -11.48
C SER A 201 -7.35 -5.59 -10.99
N LYS A 202 -8.27 -5.15 -10.12
CA LYS A 202 -8.25 -3.78 -9.62
C LYS A 202 -7.20 -3.54 -8.55
N TYR A 203 -7.05 -4.44 -7.57
CA TYR A 203 -6.27 -4.19 -6.36
C TYR A 203 -4.90 -4.86 -6.38
N ASP A 204 -4.72 -5.95 -7.11
CA ASP A 204 -3.45 -6.65 -7.27
C ASP A 204 -2.75 -6.28 -8.58
N ASP A 205 -3.47 -6.34 -9.71
CA ASP A 205 -2.95 -5.97 -11.03
C ASP A 205 -3.00 -4.46 -11.30
N HIS A 206 -3.58 -3.67 -10.39
CA HIS A 206 -3.70 -2.20 -10.46
C HIS A 206 -4.43 -1.68 -11.71
N LEU A 207 -5.34 -2.47 -12.29
CA LEU A 207 -6.14 -2.05 -13.43
C LEU A 207 -7.23 -1.06 -13.02
N PRO A 208 -7.34 0.12 -13.65
CA PRO A 208 -8.46 1.01 -13.42
C PRO A 208 -9.76 0.43 -13.97
N LEU A 209 -10.91 0.75 -13.34
CA LEU A 209 -12.20 0.18 -13.71
C LEU A 209 -12.59 0.43 -15.16
N TYR A 210 -12.26 1.60 -15.73
CA TYR A 210 -12.55 1.90 -17.12
C TYR A 210 -11.84 0.95 -18.10
N ARG A 211 -10.60 0.49 -17.76
CA ARG A 211 -9.90 -0.52 -18.56
C ARG A 211 -10.54 -1.90 -18.43
N LEU A 212 -11.05 -2.24 -17.25
CA LEU A 212 -11.82 -3.48 -17.05
C LEU A 212 -13.10 -3.44 -17.87
N ASN A 213 -13.80 -2.30 -17.94
CA ASN A 213 -14.95 -2.12 -18.82
C ASN A 213 -14.59 -2.39 -20.29
N GLU A 214 -13.49 -1.80 -20.80
CA GLU A 214 -13.01 -2.06 -22.16
C GLU A 214 -12.66 -3.54 -22.39
N ILE A 215 -12.08 -4.23 -21.39
CA ILE A 215 -11.78 -5.66 -21.48
C ILE A 215 -13.07 -6.46 -21.57
N PHE A 216 -14.06 -6.18 -20.72
CA PHE A 216 -15.36 -6.86 -20.74
C PHE A 216 -16.14 -6.57 -22.03
N ALA A 217 -16.08 -5.35 -22.56
CA ALA A 217 -16.70 -5.01 -23.83
C ALA A 217 -16.12 -5.86 -25.00
N ARG A 218 -14.80 -6.09 -25.01
CA ARG A 218 -14.19 -7.03 -25.99
C ARG A 218 -14.62 -8.49 -25.81
N MET A 219 -15.04 -8.86 -24.60
CA MET A 219 -15.57 -10.18 -24.28
C MET A 219 -17.10 -10.26 -24.50
N GLY A 220 -17.71 -9.20 -25.02
CA GLY A 220 -19.16 -9.17 -25.32
C GLY A 220 -20.05 -8.73 -24.15
N ALA A 221 -19.50 -8.12 -23.11
CA ALA A 221 -20.28 -7.59 -21.97
C ALA A 221 -20.01 -6.10 -21.77
N ASP A 222 -21.03 -5.27 -21.88
CA ASP A 222 -20.97 -3.85 -21.54
C ASP A 222 -21.39 -3.66 -20.07
N ILE A 223 -20.39 -3.42 -19.21
CA ILE A 223 -20.59 -3.28 -17.75
C ILE A 223 -20.15 -1.87 -17.36
N PRO A 224 -21.06 -0.97 -16.99
CA PRO A 224 -20.72 0.41 -16.62
C PRO A 224 -19.74 0.47 -15.45
N ASP A 225 -18.80 1.45 -15.48
CA ASP A 225 -17.82 1.69 -14.40
C ASP A 225 -18.47 1.85 -13.03
N THR A 226 -19.67 2.48 -12.98
CA THR A 226 -20.44 2.64 -11.75
C THR A 226 -20.90 1.32 -11.17
N THR A 227 -21.26 0.34 -12.03
CA THR A 227 -21.62 -1.02 -11.64
C THR A 227 -20.41 -1.77 -11.12
N LEU A 228 -19.26 -1.68 -11.81
CA LEU A 228 -18.00 -2.28 -11.34
C LEU A 228 -17.60 -1.72 -9.97
N ALA A 229 -17.71 -0.42 -9.77
CA ALA A 229 -17.42 0.24 -8.49
C ALA A 229 -18.38 -0.22 -7.37
N ASP A 230 -19.68 -0.36 -7.67
CA ASP A 230 -20.67 -0.88 -6.70
C ASP A 230 -20.36 -2.34 -6.33
N TRP A 231 -20.02 -3.18 -7.31
CA TRP A 231 -19.63 -4.57 -7.06
C TRP A 231 -18.38 -4.68 -6.19
N CYS A 232 -17.34 -3.86 -6.44
CA CYS A 232 -16.17 -3.79 -5.56
C CYS A 232 -16.57 -3.46 -4.12
N GLY A 233 -17.35 -2.39 -3.91
CA GLY A 233 -17.77 -1.97 -2.59
C GLY A 233 -18.65 -2.99 -1.85
N ARG A 234 -19.55 -3.67 -2.57
CA ARG A 234 -20.43 -4.71 -1.99
C ARG A 234 -19.65 -5.99 -1.69
N SER A 235 -18.68 -6.36 -2.53
CA SER A 235 -17.81 -7.51 -2.27
C SER A 235 -16.99 -7.33 -1.00
N MET A 236 -16.51 -6.10 -0.71
CA MET A 236 -15.81 -5.81 0.56
C MET A 236 -16.68 -6.14 1.78
N ARG A 237 -18.00 -5.87 1.73
CA ARG A 237 -18.91 -6.25 2.82
C ARG A 237 -19.01 -7.77 3.00
N THR A 238 -19.02 -8.51 1.90
CA THR A 238 -19.03 -9.98 1.93
C THR A 238 -17.75 -10.55 2.54
N LEU A 239 -16.59 -9.89 2.30
CA LEU A 239 -15.29 -10.28 2.82
C LEU A 239 -15.01 -9.76 4.25
N MET A 240 -15.85 -8.87 4.78
CA MET A 240 -15.65 -8.25 6.10
C MET A 240 -15.42 -9.24 7.26
N PRO A 241 -16.13 -10.38 7.36
CA PRO A 241 -15.87 -11.35 8.42
C PRO A 241 -14.43 -11.88 8.40
N LEU A 242 -13.87 -12.13 7.21
CA LEU A 242 -12.49 -12.56 7.01
C LEU A 242 -11.51 -11.43 7.37
N THR A 243 -11.77 -10.22 6.90
CA THR A 243 -10.95 -9.03 7.23
C THR A 243 -10.92 -8.80 8.74
N ASN A 244 -12.06 -8.89 9.42
CA ASN A 244 -12.13 -8.76 10.87
C ASN A 244 -11.35 -9.84 11.62
N LEU A 245 -11.31 -11.07 11.10
CA LEU A 245 -10.51 -12.16 11.67
C LEU A 245 -9.01 -11.87 11.53
N ILE A 246 -8.57 -11.46 10.34
CA ILE A 246 -7.18 -11.07 10.07
C ILE A 246 -6.78 -9.89 10.98
N THR A 247 -7.62 -8.86 11.08
CA THR A 247 -7.38 -7.71 11.96
C THR A 247 -7.19 -8.15 13.41
N ARG A 248 -8.06 -9.00 13.94
CA ARG A 248 -7.93 -9.52 15.31
C ARG A 248 -6.62 -10.27 15.53
N GLN A 249 -6.20 -11.10 14.58
CA GLN A 249 -4.94 -11.84 14.68
C GLN A 249 -3.72 -10.91 14.64
N ILE A 250 -3.75 -9.87 13.80
CA ILE A 250 -2.65 -8.90 13.68
C ILE A 250 -2.58 -8.03 14.95
N MET A 251 -3.72 -7.53 15.42
CA MET A 251 -3.80 -6.70 16.63
C MET A 251 -3.49 -7.44 17.92
N ALA A 252 -3.50 -8.78 17.92
CA ALA A 252 -3.07 -9.61 19.05
C ALA A 252 -1.54 -9.79 19.13
N SER A 253 -0.77 -9.17 18.24
CA SER A 253 0.69 -9.22 18.25
C SER A 253 1.28 -8.36 19.36
N ASP A 254 2.44 -8.77 19.91
CA ASP A 254 3.20 -7.95 20.86
C ASP A 254 3.86 -6.72 20.24
N ARG A 255 3.96 -6.68 18.91
CA ARG A 255 4.62 -5.60 18.15
C ARG A 255 3.89 -5.36 16.84
N LEU A 256 3.69 -4.08 16.55
CA LEU A 256 3.14 -3.61 15.28
C LEU A 256 4.03 -2.51 14.70
N HIS A 257 4.13 -2.51 13.37
CA HIS A 257 4.61 -1.37 12.61
C HIS A 257 3.40 -0.60 12.12
N ALA A 258 3.43 0.72 12.28
CA ALA A 258 2.36 1.60 11.81
C ALA A 258 2.93 2.69 10.91
N ASP A 259 2.19 3.00 9.85
CA ASP A 259 2.48 4.08 8.91
C ASP A 259 1.18 4.61 8.31
N ASP A 260 1.20 5.84 7.77
CA ASP A 260 0.06 6.40 7.07
C ASP A 260 0.46 6.93 5.67
N THR A 261 -0.39 6.64 4.69
CA THR A 261 -0.19 7.09 3.30
C THR A 261 -1.32 8.00 2.87
N PRO A 262 -1.05 9.21 2.29
CA PRO A 262 -2.07 10.07 1.76
C PRO A 262 -2.76 9.44 0.53
N ILE A 263 -4.09 9.56 0.47
CA ILE A 263 -4.88 9.11 -0.67
C ILE A 263 -5.83 10.20 -1.14
N ARG A 264 -5.95 10.38 -2.44
CA ARG A 264 -6.89 11.34 -3.03
C ARG A 264 -8.28 10.72 -3.08
N VAL A 265 -9.25 11.40 -2.47
CA VAL A 265 -10.64 10.96 -2.39
C VAL A 265 -11.53 11.99 -3.07
N LEU A 266 -12.46 11.52 -3.92
CA LEU A 266 -13.45 12.39 -4.56
C LEU A 266 -14.40 12.95 -3.50
N ASP A 267 -14.50 14.27 -3.44
CA ASP A 267 -15.44 14.99 -2.57
C ASP A 267 -16.59 15.56 -3.43
N ARG A 268 -17.67 14.80 -3.47
CA ARG A 268 -18.86 15.19 -4.27
C ARG A 268 -19.50 16.48 -3.77
N GLY A 269 -19.44 16.76 -2.45
CA GLY A 269 -19.99 17.99 -1.86
C GLY A 269 -19.25 19.23 -2.38
N LYS A 270 -17.92 19.22 -2.37
CA LYS A 270 -17.10 20.31 -2.92
C LYS A 270 -17.29 20.50 -4.42
N ARG A 271 -17.41 19.39 -5.16
CA ARG A 271 -17.66 19.45 -6.61
C ARG A 271 -19.02 20.06 -6.93
N SER A 272 -20.07 19.67 -6.20
CA SER A 272 -21.43 20.20 -6.38
C SER A 272 -21.55 21.66 -5.97
N ALA A 273 -20.73 22.12 -5.02
CA ALA A 273 -20.70 23.49 -4.55
C ALA A 273 -19.76 24.41 -5.37
N GLY A 274 -19.14 23.90 -6.43
CA GLY A 274 -18.17 24.69 -7.24
C GLY A 274 -16.86 25.03 -6.49
N LEU A 275 -16.60 24.38 -5.36
CA LEU A 275 -15.44 24.65 -4.50
C LEU A 275 -14.24 23.79 -4.92
N GLY A 276 -13.53 24.20 -5.95
CA GLY A 276 -12.29 23.59 -6.42
C GLY A 276 -12.47 22.25 -7.17
N LYS A 277 -11.41 21.45 -7.28
CA LYS A 277 -11.35 20.20 -8.07
C LYS A 277 -12.23 19.05 -7.52
N GLY A 278 -12.96 19.25 -6.41
CA GLY A 278 -13.78 18.21 -5.80
C GLY A 278 -13.00 16.99 -5.31
N VAL A 279 -11.76 17.22 -4.85
CA VAL A 279 -10.88 16.19 -4.29
C VAL A 279 -10.45 16.64 -2.91
N LYS A 280 -10.45 15.71 -1.94
CA LYS A 280 -9.85 15.87 -0.62
C LYS A 280 -8.76 14.82 -0.40
N GLU A 281 -7.86 15.09 0.52
CA GLU A 281 -6.87 14.13 0.97
C GLU A 281 -7.44 13.35 2.17
N GLY A 282 -7.49 12.04 2.03
CA GLY A 282 -7.71 11.11 3.11
C GLY A 282 -6.42 10.36 3.43
N ARG A 283 -6.48 9.42 4.36
CA ARG A 283 -5.36 8.58 4.77
C ARG A 283 -5.71 7.10 4.74
N ILE A 284 -4.74 6.29 4.36
CA ILE A 284 -4.73 4.85 4.59
C ILE A 284 -3.72 4.59 5.70
N TRP A 285 -4.20 4.11 6.83
CA TRP A 285 -3.40 3.65 7.95
C TRP A 285 -3.06 2.19 7.74
N THR A 286 -1.79 1.85 7.86
CA THR A 286 -1.29 0.50 7.67
C THR A 286 -0.71 -0.01 8.97
N TYR A 287 -1.17 -1.17 9.43
CA TYR A 287 -0.63 -1.85 10.62
C TYR A 287 -0.08 -3.20 10.18
N VAL A 288 1.20 -3.43 10.44
CA VAL A 288 1.92 -4.62 9.98
C VAL A 288 2.47 -5.39 11.16
N ARG A 289 2.20 -6.71 11.18
CA ARG A 289 2.94 -7.67 11.98
C ARG A 289 3.96 -8.38 11.10
N ASP A 290 5.22 -8.33 11.48
CA ASP A 290 6.28 -9.14 10.88
C ASP A 290 7.25 -9.62 11.95
N ASP A 291 7.10 -10.86 12.37
CA ASP A 291 7.91 -11.47 13.43
C ASP A 291 9.15 -12.20 12.90
N ARG A 292 9.33 -12.28 11.57
CA ARG A 292 10.48 -12.96 10.92
C ARG A 292 11.83 -12.41 11.36
N PRO A 293 12.03 -11.09 11.55
CA PRO A 293 13.32 -10.55 11.97
C PRO A 293 13.83 -11.07 13.32
N TRP A 294 12.95 -11.60 14.18
CA TRP A 294 13.32 -12.17 15.49
C TRP A 294 12.92 -13.64 15.63
N SER A 295 12.77 -14.34 14.50
CA SER A 295 12.43 -15.78 14.43
C SER A 295 11.08 -16.14 15.06
N GLY A 296 10.13 -15.22 15.05
CA GLY A 296 8.75 -15.51 15.44
C GLY A 296 8.07 -16.42 14.43
N SER A 297 7.18 -17.29 14.91
CA SER A 297 6.46 -18.27 14.08
C SER A 297 5.19 -17.72 13.43
N ALA A 298 4.71 -16.55 13.87
CA ALA A 298 3.49 -15.97 13.33
C ALA A 298 3.71 -15.49 11.89
N PRO A 299 2.80 -15.81 10.96
CA PRO A 299 2.90 -15.34 9.59
C PRO A 299 2.82 -13.82 9.51
N PRO A 300 3.59 -13.16 8.62
CA PRO A 300 3.46 -11.73 8.40
C PRO A 300 2.07 -11.39 7.89
N GLY A 301 1.57 -10.22 8.26
CA GLY A 301 0.27 -9.75 7.81
C GLY A 301 0.13 -8.25 7.97
N ALA A 302 -0.77 -7.66 7.19
CA ALA A 302 -1.08 -6.25 7.22
C ALA A 302 -2.59 -6.02 7.25
N VAL A 303 -3.00 -4.96 7.94
CA VAL A 303 -4.36 -4.41 7.87
C VAL A 303 -4.31 -2.95 7.47
N TYR A 304 -5.36 -2.51 6.80
CA TYR A 304 -5.48 -1.18 6.25
C TYR A 304 -6.80 -0.55 6.70
N ASP A 305 -6.71 0.63 7.29
CA ASP A 305 -7.86 1.41 7.69
C ASP A 305 -7.86 2.76 6.99
N PHE A 306 -9.02 3.16 6.48
CA PHE A 306 -9.19 4.45 5.82
C PHE A 306 -9.70 5.50 6.80
N SER A 307 -9.17 6.73 6.71
CA SER A 307 -9.76 7.90 7.35
C SER A 307 -9.89 9.08 6.39
N PRO A 308 -10.87 9.97 6.63
CA PRO A 308 -11.09 11.14 5.78
C PRO A 308 -10.03 12.24 5.96
N ASP A 309 -9.23 12.18 7.01
CA ASP A 309 -8.16 13.12 7.36
C ASP A 309 -7.06 12.42 8.20
N ARG A 310 -6.01 13.16 8.59
CA ARG A 310 -4.85 12.67 9.37
C ARG A 310 -5.00 12.92 10.88
N LYS A 311 -6.18 13.01 11.46
CA LYS A 311 -6.32 13.26 12.89
C LYS A 311 -5.94 12.04 13.73
N GLY A 312 -5.39 12.31 14.95
CA GLY A 312 -4.98 11.28 15.90
C GLY A 312 -6.11 10.39 16.43
N GLU A 313 -7.36 10.87 16.39
CA GLU A 313 -8.55 10.10 16.80
C GLU A 313 -8.70 8.77 16.01
N HIS A 314 -8.25 8.76 14.74
CA HIS A 314 -8.36 7.57 13.90
C HIS A 314 -7.43 6.44 14.36
N PRO A 315 -6.09 6.63 14.45
CA PRO A 315 -5.22 5.57 14.94
C PRO A 315 -5.49 5.21 16.39
N GLN A 316 -5.97 6.13 17.22
CA GLN A 316 -6.40 5.84 18.60
C GLN A 316 -7.60 4.88 18.61
N ALA A 317 -8.58 5.08 17.72
CA ALA A 317 -9.73 4.18 17.58
C ALA A 317 -9.32 2.80 17.02
N HIS A 318 -8.43 2.77 16.01
CA HIS A 318 -7.96 1.51 15.42
C HIS A 318 -7.19 0.66 16.44
N LEU A 319 -6.34 1.29 17.25
CA LEU A 319 -5.44 0.65 18.21
C LEU A 319 -5.97 0.63 19.65
N LYS A 320 -7.27 0.89 19.85
CA LYS A 320 -7.86 0.98 21.19
C LYS A 320 -7.63 -0.25 22.06
N ASP A 321 -7.63 -1.43 21.48
CA ASP A 321 -7.47 -2.72 22.17
C ASP A 321 -6.04 -3.29 22.06
N PHE A 322 -5.15 -2.65 21.31
CA PHE A 322 -3.77 -3.08 21.15
C PHE A 322 -2.96 -2.86 22.44
N ARG A 323 -2.13 -3.84 22.77
CA ARG A 323 -1.16 -3.79 23.87
C ARG A 323 0.18 -4.30 23.38
N GLY A 324 1.24 -3.52 23.53
CA GLY A 324 2.56 -3.95 23.07
C GLY A 324 3.46 -2.81 22.62
N ILE A 325 4.35 -3.09 21.67
CA ILE A 325 5.26 -2.10 21.09
C ILE A 325 4.71 -1.64 19.75
N LEU A 326 4.55 -0.35 19.57
CA LEU A 326 4.18 0.28 18.30
C LEU A 326 5.40 0.98 17.71
N GLN A 327 5.88 0.49 16.57
CA GLN A 327 6.93 1.15 15.80
C GLN A 327 6.29 2.01 14.70
N ALA A 328 6.43 3.34 14.85
CA ALA A 328 5.87 4.30 13.90
C ALA A 328 6.85 5.45 13.64
N ASP A 329 6.49 6.32 12.69
CA ASP A 329 7.08 7.65 12.63
C ASP A 329 6.71 8.45 13.89
N ALA A 330 7.38 9.55 14.15
CA ALA A 330 7.11 10.39 15.33
C ALA A 330 5.83 11.24 15.20
N TYR A 331 4.83 10.76 14.44
CA TYR A 331 3.59 11.48 14.24
C TYR A 331 2.84 11.74 15.57
N ALA A 332 2.50 13.01 15.80
CA ALA A 332 1.88 13.45 17.05
C ALA A 332 0.53 12.77 17.36
N GLY A 333 -0.18 12.25 16.33
CA GLY A 333 -1.46 11.56 16.51
C GLY A 333 -1.37 10.23 17.26
N PHE A 334 -0.17 9.64 17.39
CA PHE A 334 0.04 8.44 18.21
C PHE A 334 0.33 8.74 19.69
N ARG A 335 0.65 9.99 20.06
CA ARG A 335 1.11 10.35 21.42
C ARG A 335 0.17 9.91 22.52
N ASP A 336 -1.14 10.01 22.30
CA ASP A 336 -2.13 9.65 23.32
C ASP A 336 -2.17 8.14 23.62
N LEU A 337 -1.75 7.30 22.66
CA LEU A 337 -1.62 5.85 22.83
C LEU A 337 -0.50 5.49 23.83
N TYR A 338 0.54 6.31 23.94
CA TYR A 338 1.71 6.08 24.77
C TYR A 338 1.56 6.60 26.21
N LYS A 339 0.45 7.30 26.50
CA LYS A 339 0.17 7.79 27.85
C LYS A 339 -0.24 6.63 28.77
N PRO A 340 0.16 6.69 30.05
CA PRO A 340 -0.34 5.75 31.05
C PRO A 340 -1.86 5.91 31.21
N ASP A 341 -2.53 4.80 31.48
CA ASP A 341 -3.94 4.79 31.83
C ASP A 341 -4.19 5.29 33.28
N ALA A 342 -5.43 5.24 33.73
CA ALA A 342 -5.79 5.68 35.08
C ALA A 342 -5.14 4.85 36.20
N SER A 343 -4.66 3.65 35.93
CA SER A 343 -3.91 2.78 36.85
C SER A 343 -2.40 3.05 36.82
N GLY A 344 -1.91 3.88 35.91
CA GLY A 344 -0.50 4.16 35.71
C GLY A 344 0.20 3.21 34.73
N ASP A 345 -0.54 2.27 34.13
CA ASP A 345 0.00 1.30 33.18
C ASP A 345 0.11 1.86 31.76
N VAL A 346 1.27 1.68 31.14
CA VAL A 346 1.51 2.05 29.75
C VAL A 346 1.13 0.87 28.84
N ARG A 347 -0.02 0.97 28.19
CA ARG A 347 -0.56 -0.07 27.32
C ARG A 347 0.25 -0.24 26.02
N VAL A 348 0.67 0.86 25.43
CA VAL A 348 1.43 0.89 24.17
C VAL A 348 2.77 1.56 24.41
N ARG A 349 3.87 0.86 24.14
CA ARG A 349 5.22 1.41 24.21
C ARG A 349 5.66 1.89 22.84
N GLU A 350 6.16 3.12 22.79
CA GLU A 350 6.68 3.72 21.57
C GLU A 350 8.01 3.08 21.18
N ALA A 351 8.16 2.81 19.88
CA ALA A 351 9.44 2.57 19.22
C ALA A 351 9.52 3.48 17.99
N ALA A 352 10.34 4.52 18.06
CA ALA A 352 10.54 5.43 16.93
C ALA A 352 11.32 4.74 15.79
N CYS A 353 11.03 5.16 14.56
CA CYS A 353 11.66 4.59 13.38
C CYS A 353 12.94 5.34 13.00
N TRP A 354 14.09 4.67 13.07
CA TRP A 354 15.38 5.24 12.67
C TRP A 354 15.43 5.65 11.19
N ALA A 355 14.69 4.96 10.31
CA ALA A 355 14.67 5.30 8.88
C ALA A 355 13.98 6.65 8.62
N HIS A 356 12.90 6.95 9.35
CA HIS A 356 12.24 8.26 9.27
C HIS A 356 13.14 9.37 9.84
N LEU A 357 13.70 9.16 11.04
CA LEU A 357 14.62 10.11 11.65
C LEU A 357 15.83 10.41 10.75
N ARG A 358 16.40 9.36 10.12
CA ARG A 358 17.50 9.54 9.18
C ARG A 358 17.08 10.37 7.96
N ARG A 359 15.89 10.13 7.43
CA ARG A 359 15.37 10.93 6.30
C ARG A 359 15.23 12.40 6.66
N ASP A 360 14.69 12.70 7.86
CA ASP A 360 14.56 14.08 8.31
C ASP A 360 15.92 14.78 8.41
N PHE A 361 16.95 14.12 8.97
CA PHE A 361 18.30 14.67 8.99
C PHE A 361 18.90 14.83 7.60
N HIS A 362 18.63 13.88 6.69
CA HIS A 362 19.10 13.98 5.29
C HIS A 362 18.45 15.16 4.57
N ASP A 363 17.17 15.39 4.75
CA ASP A 363 16.46 16.53 4.14
C ASP A 363 16.98 17.86 4.68
N VAL A 364 17.23 17.95 6.00
CA VAL A 364 17.89 19.13 6.61
C VAL A 364 19.28 19.34 6.07
N TRP A 365 20.11 18.29 6.02
CA TRP A 365 21.47 18.38 5.48
C TRP A 365 21.45 18.82 4.00
N LYS A 366 20.58 18.25 3.18
CA LYS A 366 20.46 18.59 1.76
C LYS A 366 20.03 20.06 1.55
N ALA A 367 19.20 20.60 2.43
CA ALA A 367 18.71 21.97 2.34
C ALA A 367 19.71 23.00 2.90
N THR A 368 20.48 22.66 3.94
CA THR A 368 21.25 23.63 4.74
C THR A 368 22.75 23.31 4.82
N GLN A 369 23.19 22.14 4.37
CA GLN A 369 24.55 21.61 4.54
C GLN A 369 25.02 21.64 6.02
N SER A 370 24.07 21.43 6.96
CA SER A 370 24.36 21.48 8.40
C SER A 370 25.34 20.40 8.84
N GLY A 371 26.44 20.80 9.49
CA GLY A 371 27.41 19.87 10.10
C GLY A 371 26.80 18.95 11.15
N ILE A 372 25.81 19.46 11.93
CA ILE A 372 25.08 18.66 12.92
C ILE A 372 24.27 17.55 12.23
N ALA A 373 23.58 17.90 11.14
CA ALA A 373 22.81 16.91 10.39
C ALA A 373 23.72 15.85 9.74
N ASN A 374 24.87 16.25 9.22
CA ASN A 374 25.88 15.34 8.66
C ASN A 374 26.42 14.38 9.75
N GLU A 375 26.76 14.90 10.93
CA GLU A 375 27.21 14.07 12.06
C GLU A 375 26.12 13.07 12.49
N ALA A 376 24.86 13.51 12.57
CA ALA A 376 23.74 12.66 12.90
C ALA A 376 23.58 11.51 11.87
N LEU A 377 23.70 11.82 10.58
CA LEU A 377 23.67 10.82 9.50
C LEU A 377 24.80 9.80 9.62
N ALA A 378 26.03 10.25 9.90
CA ALA A 378 27.19 9.38 10.10
C ALA A 378 26.99 8.44 11.31
N ARG A 379 26.49 8.96 12.43
CA ARG A 379 26.21 8.18 13.65
C ARG A 379 25.09 7.15 13.42
N ILE A 380 24.02 7.51 12.70
CA ILE A 380 22.95 6.58 12.31
C ILE A 380 23.50 5.53 11.34
N GLY A 381 24.33 5.93 10.37
CA GLY A 381 25.01 5.02 9.44
C GLY A 381 25.79 3.92 10.17
N ALA A 382 26.55 4.29 11.20
CA ALA A 382 27.31 3.33 12.02
C ALA A 382 26.42 2.30 12.75
N LEU A 383 25.16 2.64 13.08
CA LEU A 383 24.18 1.68 13.61
C LEU A 383 23.73 0.70 12.52
N TYR A 384 23.47 1.18 11.31
CA TYR A 384 23.08 0.34 10.16
C TYR A 384 24.22 -0.62 9.75
N ASP A 385 25.47 -0.19 9.81
CA ASP A 385 26.62 -1.05 9.52
C ASP A 385 26.70 -2.23 10.51
N ILE A 386 26.42 -1.99 11.79
CA ILE A 386 26.33 -3.07 12.79
C ILE A 386 25.19 -4.03 12.43
N GLU A 387 24.00 -3.50 12.11
CA GLU A 387 22.85 -4.32 11.72
C GLU A 387 23.14 -5.16 10.47
N LYS A 388 23.85 -4.63 9.49
CA LYS A 388 24.28 -5.33 8.28
C LYS A 388 25.17 -6.53 8.60
N GLN A 389 26.10 -6.38 9.56
CA GLN A 389 27.03 -7.45 9.97
C GLN A 389 26.33 -8.60 10.73
N ILE A 390 25.20 -8.29 11.39
CA ILE A 390 24.44 -9.28 12.17
C ILE A 390 23.18 -9.78 11.46
N TYR A 391 22.99 -9.39 10.20
CA TYR A 391 21.88 -9.85 9.38
C TYR A 391 21.91 -11.39 9.25
N GLY A 392 20.77 -12.04 9.46
CA GLY A 392 20.63 -13.50 9.37
C GLY A 392 21.17 -14.27 10.58
N ARG A 393 21.78 -13.61 11.59
CA ARG A 393 22.19 -14.26 12.84
C ARG A 393 21.00 -14.53 13.76
N SER A 394 21.20 -15.40 14.74
CA SER A 394 20.17 -15.72 15.72
C SER A 394 19.70 -14.46 16.48
N PRO A 395 18.46 -14.41 16.97
CA PRO A 395 17.97 -13.28 17.78
C PRO A 395 18.84 -12.98 19.00
N TRP A 396 19.38 -14.04 19.64
CA TRP A 396 20.27 -13.91 20.78
C TRP A 396 21.62 -13.26 20.41
N ASP A 397 22.27 -13.73 19.35
CA ASP A 397 23.54 -13.15 18.87
C ASP A 397 23.36 -11.67 18.50
N ARG A 398 22.27 -11.37 17.82
CA ARG A 398 21.92 -9.98 17.48
C ARG A 398 21.71 -9.12 18.72
N LEU A 399 21.05 -9.64 19.74
CA LEU A 399 20.86 -8.95 21.01
C LEU A 399 22.21 -8.66 21.70
N CYS A 400 23.12 -9.66 21.75
CA CYS A 400 24.44 -9.51 22.35
C CYS A 400 25.25 -8.43 21.63
N VAL A 401 25.34 -8.48 20.30
CA VAL A 401 26.06 -7.47 19.50
C VAL A 401 25.46 -6.08 19.66
N ARG A 402 24.13 -5.95 19.64
CA ARG A 402 23.46 -4.66 19.85
C ARG A 402 23.74 -4.06 21.22
N ARG A 403 23.76 -4.89 22.28
CA ARG A 403 24.12 -4.45 23.63
C ARG A 403 25.55 -3.97 23.72
N GLN A 404 26.46 -4.67 23.04
CA GLN A 404 27.90 -4.37 23.10
C GLN A 404 28.30 -3.19 22.21
N HIS A 405 27.73 -3.07 21.00
CA HIS A 405 28.19 -2.12 19.98
C HIS A 405 27.18 -1.02 19.64
N SER A 406 25.87 -1.35 19.57
CA SER A 406 24.85 -0.37 19.18
C SER A 406 24.42 0.48 20.38
N LYS A 407 24.18 -0.14 21.53
CA LYS A 407 23.69 0.59 22.73
C LYS A 407 24.60 1.74 23.15
N PRO A 408 25.95 1.62 23.25
CA PRO A 408 26.81 2.73 23.62
C PRO A 408 26.74 3.89 22.61
N LYS A 409 26.58 3.58 21.30
CA LYS A 409 26.43 4.60 20.26
C LYS A 409 25.10 5.35 20.39
N VAL A 410 24.01 4.64 20.71
CA VAL A 410 22.69 5.26 20.96
C VAL A 410 22.72 6.12 22.23
N ASP A 411 23.36 5.62 23.30
CA ASP A 411 23.47 6.38 24.54
C ASP A 411 24.29 7.67 24.32
N ALA A 412 25.39 7.61 23.54
CA ALA A 412 26.19 8.79 23.16
C ALA A 412 25.46 9.74 22.18
N PHE A 413 24.41 9.31 21.52
CA PHE A 413 23.60 10.16 20.65
C PHE A 413 22.67 11.10 21.42
N ARG A 414 22.39 10.81 22.69
CA ARG A 414 21.53 11.60 23.57
C ARG A 414 22.24 12.77 24.26
N LEU A 415 23.54 12.83 24.17
CA LEU A 415 24.37 13.91 24.72
C LEU A 415 24.60 14.99 23.67
#